data_bf6bb47f2184304a53d0c4c57ee81b47
#
_entry.id   bf6bb47f2184304a53d0c4c57ee81b47
#
_cell.length_a   1.000
_cell.length_b   1.000
_cell.length_c   1.000
_cell.angle_alpha   90.00
_cell.angle_beta   90.00
_cell.angle_gamma   90.00
#
_symmetry.space_group_name_H-M   'P 1'
#
loop_
_entity.id
_entity.type
_entity.pdbx_description
1 polymer ?
#
loop_
_entity_poly.entity_id
_entity_poly.type
_entity_poly.pdbx_seq_one_letter_code
_entity_poly.pdbx_strand_id
1 'polypeptide(L)'
;LSHMSHDLRTPINGILGMLAILERSQDDPERQRACRKKIRVSTEHLLSLVNDVLQVSKLESGRLAAVEEPFDLHDALEDCVTILSPLAEERGIRLELEDSGLRHSRVVGNPLHLKQILTNVIDNALRYNRPHGAVFVRAEEASFQAGTAECRFVVEDTGIGIGEDFKAHIFEPFTQEHQGARTNYNGVGLGMSIVKKLVDQMKGAVEIDSRVGRGSVVQITLPLRAGEAESGASAGEAWSMPDNIAGMRVLLVEDNEINCEIVEYILRGAGVEVVTASDGKAAVDAFTAAEPGAFDCVLMDLMMPVMSGYEAARVIRSLERRDAAAVPIIALSANAFDEDIALAKDAGMNEHLAKPVDMHKMFQVMSRLRG
;
A
#
# COMPACT_ATOMS: atom_id res chain seq x y z
N LEU A 1 23.78 4.66 -8.70
CA LEU A 1 23.87 5.68 -7.63
C LEU A 1 23.93 7.11 -8.16
N SER A 2 24.68 7.41 -9.24
CA SER A 2 24.80 8.77 -9.78
C SER A 2 23.48 9.31 -10.33
N HIS A 3 22.71 8.52 -11.08
CA HIS A 3 21.39 8.90 -11.59
C HIS A 3 20.38 9.11 -10.48
N MET A 4 20.35 8.24 -9.47
CA MET A 4 19.49 8.34 -8.31
C MET A 4 19.68 9.65 -7.52
N SER A 5 20.94 10.07 -7.30
CA SER A 5 21.21 11.37 -6.68
C SER A 5 20.68 12.55 -7.47
N HIS A 6 20.71 12.47 -8.80
CA HIS A 6 20.15 13.50 -9.67
C HIS A 6 18.63 13.54 -9.57
N ASP A 7 17.98 12.38 -9.61
CA ASP A 7 16.53 12.27 -9.62
C ASP A 7 15.88 12.64 -8.27
N LEU A 8 16.58 12.40 -7.16
CA LEU A 8 16.20 12.92 -5.85
C LEU A 8 16.41 14.44 -5.72
N ARG A 9 17.47 14.97 -6.31
CA ARG A 9 17.79 16.41 -6.23
C ARG A 9 16.80 17.28 -7.00
N THR A 10 16.29 16.79 -8.12
CA THR A 10 15.38 17.54 -9.00
C THR A 10 14.09 17.96 -8.29
N PRO A 11 13.30 17.05 -7.67
CA PRO A 11 12.09 17.44 -6.93
C PRO A 11 12.41 18.30 -5.70
N ILE A 12 13.52 18.04 -5.00
CA ILE A 12 13.96 18.85 -3.84
C ILE A 12 14.21 20.29 -4.28
N ASN A 13 14.96 20.50 -5.35
CA ASN A 13 15.23 21.84 -5.89
C ASN A 13 13.95 22.51 -6.39
N GLY A 14 13.01 21.73 -6.95
CA GLY A 14 11.68 22.20 -7.34
C GLY A 14 10.88 22.73 -6.15
N ILE A 15 10.85 21.96 -5.04
CA ILE A 15 10.19 22.37 -3.81
C ILE A 15 10.80 23.65 -3.25
N LEU A 16 12.13 23.70 -3.11
CA LEU A 16 12.84 24.87 -2.60
C LEU A 16 12.61 26.12 -3.49
N GLY A 17 12.63 25.95 -4.80
CA GLY A 17 12.33 27.04 -5.73
C GLY A 17 10.91 27.57 -5.62
N MET A 18 9.92 26.66 -5.44
CA MET A 18 8.50 27.06 -5.27
C MET A 18 8.27 27.72 -3.90
N LEU A 19 8.96 27.29 -2.84
CA LEU A 19 8.91 27.96 -1.53
C LEU A 19 9.45 29.38 -1.62
N ALA A 20 10.60 29.61 -2.27
CA ALA A 20 11.16 30.94 -2.48
C ALA A 20 10.22 31.87 -3.30
N ILE A 21 9.47 31.31 -4.25
CA ILE A 21 8.43 32.06 -5.00
C ILE A 21 7.25 32.39 -4.10
N LEU A 22 6.81 31.44 -3.26
CA LEU A 22 5.70 31.62 -2.31
C LEU A 22 5.97 32.78 -1.32
N GLU A 23 7.17 32.85 -0.77
CA GLU A 23 7.62 33.90 0.13
C GLU A 23 7.54 35.29 -0.51
N ARG A 24 7.79 35.39 -1.81
CA ARG A 24 7.77 36.65 -2.60
C ARG A 24 6.40 37.00 -3.17
N SER A 25 5.41 36.12 -3.08
CA SER A 25 4.11 36.28 -3.72
C SER A 25 2.99 36.38 -2.67
N GLN A 26 3.20 37.15 -1.59
CA GLN A 26 2.25 37.25 -0.47
C GLN A 26 0.88 37.82 -0.90
N ASP A 27 0.85 38.67 -1.90
CA ASP A 27 -0.35 39.37 -2.38
C ASP A 27 -0.98 38.71 -3.64
N ASP A 28 -0.50 37.54 -4.08
CA ASP A 28 -1.02 36.86 -5.26
C ASP A 28 -1.56 35.45 -4.91
N PRO A 29 -2.87 35.34 -4.57
CA PRO A 29 -3.46 34.07 -4.16
C PRO A 29 -3.45 32.97 -5.23
N GLU A 30 -3.55 33.36 -6.52
CA GLU A 30 -3.51 32.37 -7.62
C GLU A 30 -2.13 31.77 -7.76
N ARG A 31 -1.10 32.60 -7.69
CA ARG A 31 0.30 32.17 -7.74
C ARG A 31 0.65 31.30 -6.52
N GLN A 32 0.14 31.65 -5.34
CA GLN A 32 0.30 30.83 -4.15
C GLN A 32 -0.33 29.44 -4.30
N ARG A 33 -1.58 29.35 -4.82
CA ARG A 33 -2.25 28.07 -5.09
C ARG A 33 -1.46 27.22 -6.10
N ALA A 34 -0.96 27.85 -7.18
CA ALA A 34 -0.16 27.17 -8.19
C ALA A 34 1.15 26.64 -7.61
N CYS A 35 1.85 27.42 -6.76
CA CYS A 35 3.07 26.98 -6.08
C CYS A 35 2.81 25.83 -5.11
N ARG A 36 1.77 25.92 -4.27
CA ARG A 36 1.39 24.85 -3.35
C ARG A 36 1.07 23.54 -4.08
N LYS A 37 0.32 23.62 -5.19
CA LYS A 37 0.03 22.43 -6.05
C LYS A 37 1.33 21.81 -6.56
N LYS A 38 2.28 22.61 -7.05
CA LYS A 38 3.57 22.12 -7.56
C LYS A 38 4.44 21.54 -6.44
N ILE A 39 4.48 22.15 -5.25
CA ILE A 39 5.18 21.61 -4.09
C ILE A 39 4.62 20.24 -3.74
N ARG A 40 3.30 20.09 -3.63
CA ARG A 40 2.66 18.82 -3.31
C ARG A 40 3.03 17.74 -4.33
N VAL A 41 2.88 18.00 -5.62
CA VAL A 41 3.25 17.06 -6.68
C VAL A 41 4.73 16.66 -6.61
N SER A 42 5.63 17.61 -6.34
CA SER A 42 7.07 17.31 -6.20
C SER A 42 7.37 16.50 -4.94
N THR A 43 6.63 16.71 -3.85
CA THR A 43 6.77 15.94 -2.60
C THR A 43 6.25 14.51 -2.77
N GLU A 44 5.08 14.33 -3.38
CA GLU A 44 4.52 13.02 -3.71
C GLU A 44 5.48 12.22 -4.60
N HIS A 45 6.06 12.87 -5.59
CA HIS A 45 7.07 12.26 -6.46
C HIS A 45 8.32 11.85 -5.67
N LEU A 46 8.85 12.72 -4.80
CA LEU A 46 10.00 12.43 -3.96
C LEU A 46 9.74 11.23 -3.04
N LEU A 47 8.55 11.16 -2.45
CA LEU A 47 8.15 10.05 -1.59
C LEU A 47 8.09 8.72 -2.35
N SER A 48 7.53 8.74 -3.57
CA SER A 48 7.54 7.57 -4.47
C SER A 48 8.97 7.10 -4.75
N LEU A 49 9.91 8.04 -5.08
CA LEU A 49 11.32 7.73 -5.32
C LEU A 49 11.98 7.05 -4.12
N VAL A 50 11.76 7.59 -2.93
CA VAL A 50 12.33 7.04 -1.69
C VAL A 50 11.79 5.63 -1.43
N ASN A 51 10.49 5.42 -1.60
CA ASN A 51 9.86 4.12 -1.42
C ASN A 51 10.40 3.08 -2.42
N ASP A 52 10.54 3.44 -3.70
CA ASP A 52 11.10 2.55 -4.73
C ASP A 52 12.52 2.12 -4.38
N VAL A 53 13.36 3.06 -3.92
CA VAL A 53 14.74 2.77 -3.50
C VAL A 53 14.79 1.86 -2.28
N LEU A 54 13.95 2.12 -1.28
CA LEU A 54 13.85 1.27 -0.09
C LEU A 54 13.40 -0.14 -0.45
N GLN A 55 12.45 -0.29 -1.38
CA GLN A 55 11.99 -1.59 -1.86
C GLN A 55 13.12 -2.36 -2.56
N VAL A 56 13.85 -1.72 -3.49
CA VAL A 56 14.99 -2.37 -4.16
C VAL A 56 16.04 -2.80 -3.16
N SER A 57 16.39 -1.94 -2.18
CA SER A 57 17.35 -2.27 -1.12
C SER A 57 16.92 -3.47 -0.27
N LYS A 58 15.63 -3.55 0.05
CA LYS A 58 15.05 -4.67 0.81
C LYS A 58 15.05 -5.97 0.01
N LEU A 59 14.70 -5.92 -1.28
CA LEU A 59 14.76 -7.04 -2.19
C LEU A 59 16.20 -7.57 -2.37
N GLU A 60 17.20 -6.68 -2.39
CA GLU A 60 18.62 -7.06 -2.49
C GLU A 60 19.18 -7.68 -1.21
N SER A 61 18.69 -7.25 -0.06
CA SER A 61 19.14 -7.79 1.24
C SER A 61 18.58 -9.17 1.57
N GLY A 62 17.68 -9.72 0.75
CA GLY A 62 17.01 -11.01 1.00
C GLY A 62 16.13 -11.03 2.25
N ARG A 63 15.87 -9.85 2.86
CA ARG A 63 15.10 -9.70 4.10
C ARG A 63 13.59 -9.73 3.92
N LEU A 64 13.10 -9.82 2.69
CA LEU A 64 11.69 -10.09 2.42
C LEU A 64 11.47 -11.60 2.53
N ALA A 65 11.28 -12.11 3.74
CA ALA A 65 10.69 -13.42 3.92
C ALA A 65 9.32 -13.40 3.24
N ALA A 66 9.11 -14.31 2.29
CA ALA A 66 7.82 -14.43 1.63
C ALA A 66 6.82 -15.00 2.63
N VAL A 67 6.02 -14.17 3.28
CA VAL A 67 4.87 -14.63 4.05
C VAL A 67 3.88 -15.17 3.06
N GLU A 68 3.72 -16.49 3.02
CA GLU A 68 2.67 -17.14 2.26
C GLU A 68 1.41 -17.20 3.13
N GLU A 69 0.36 -16.53 2.73
CA GLU A 69 -0.94 -16.55 3.40
C GLU A 69 -2.07 -16.89 2.41
N PRO A 70 -3.18 -17.46 2.89
CA PRO A 70 -4.36 -17.66 2.05
C PRO A 70 -4.98 -16.31 1.72
N PHE A 71 -5.28 -16.07 0.43
CA PHE A 71 -5.98 -14.87 -0.03
C PHE A 71 -6.81 -15.17 -1.27
N ASP A 72 -7.74 -14.26 -1.61
CA ASP A 72 -8.54 -14.35 -2.82
C ASP A 72 -7.92 -13.50 -3.94
N LEU A 73 -7.80 -14.09 -5.14
CA LEU A 73 -7.25 -13.42 -6.31
C LEU A 73 -8.17 -12.33 -6.86
N HIS A 74 -9.51 -12.50 -6.74
CA HIS A 74 -10.47 -11.49 -7.14
C HIS A 74 -10.29 -10.23 -6.31
N ASP A 75 -10.28 -10.38 -4.98
CA ASP A 75 -10.09 -9.27 -4.05
C ASP A 75 -8.78 -8.52 -4.35
N ALA A 76 -7.69 -9.27 -4.60
CA ALA A 76 -6.40 -8.68 -4.90
C ALA A 76 -6.39 -7.89 -6.23
N LEU A 77 -7.11 -8.37 -7.26
CA LEU A 77 -7.26 -7.69 -8.55
C LEU A 77 -8.15 -6.45 -8.43
N GLU A 78 -9.31 -6.58 -7.77
CA GLU A 78 -10.22 -5.46 -7.53
C GLU A 78 -9.56 -4.33 -6.74
N ASP A 79 -8.79 -4.66 -5.72
CA ASP A 79 -8.01 -3.67 -4.96
C ASP A 79 -7.03 -2.90 -5.84
N CYS A 80 -6.30 -3.59 -6.73
CA CYS A 80 -5.35 -2.95 -7.65
C CYS A 80 -6.06 -1.97 -8.61
N VAL A 81 -7.21 -2.39 -9.16
CA VAL A 81 -8.00 -1.55 -10.06
C VAL A 81 -8.61 -0.38 -9.32
N THR A 82 -9.16 -0.60 -8.13
CA THR A 82 -9.76 0.45 -7.29
C THR A 82 -8.73 1.53 -6.92
N ILE A 83 -7.52 1.13 -6.51
CA ILE A 83 -6.44 2.07 -6.16
C ILE A 83 -6.03 2.94 -7.38
N LEU A 84 -6.05 2.37 -8.59
CA LEU A 84 -5.58 3.05 -9.79
C LEU A 84 -6.70 3.74 -10.61
N SER A 85 -7.97 3.49 -10.31
CA SER A 85 -9.12 4.12 -10.97
C SER A 85 -9.09 5.65 -10.95
N PRO A 86 -8.76 6.34 -9.83
CA PRO A 86 -8.67 7.79 -9.82
C PRO A 86 -7.62 8.35 -10.80
N LEU A 87 -6.49 7.64 -10.94
CA LEU A 87 -5.44 8.01 -11.90
C LEU A 87 -5.90 7.80 -13.35
N ALA A 88 -6.64 6.73 -13.63
CA ALA A 88 -7.22 6.46 -14.94
C ALA A 88 -8.25 7.54 -15.30
N GLU A 89 -9.14 7.92 -14.39
CA GLU A 89 -10.13 8.99 -14.57
C GLU A 89 -9.48 10.36 -14.82
N GLU A 90 -8.47 10.72 -14.01
CA GLU A 90 -7.73 12.00 -14.20
C GLU A 90 -7.12 12.10 -15.60
N ARG A 91 -6.69 10.97 -16.16
CA ARG A 91 -6.08 10.90 -17.50
C ARG A 91 -7.06 10.63 -18.63
N GLY A 92 -8.34 10.38 -18.31
CA GLY A 92 -9.37 10.02 -19.27
C GLY A 92 -9.09 8.70 -19.97
N ILE A 93 -8.49 7.72 -19.26
CA ILE A 93 -8.17 6.38 -19.74
C ILE A 93 -9.20 5.40 -19.17
N ARG A 94 -9.71 4.51 -19.99
CA ARG A 94 -10.63 3.46 -19.58
C ARG A 94 -9.82 2.31 -18.95
N LEU A 95 -10.09 1.98 -17.68
CA LEU A 95 -9.48 0.86 -16.96
C LEU A 95 -10.56 -0.20 -16.73
N GLU A 96 -10.37 -1.41 -17.27
CA GLU A 96 -11.34 -2.50 -17.18
C GLU A 96 -10.68 -3.76 -16.62
N LEU A 97 -11.36 -4.43 -15.69
CA LEU A 97 -11.00 -5.73 -15.13
C LEU A 97 -11.88 -6.81 -15.75
N GLU A 98 -11.26 -7.81 -16.36
CA GLU A 98 -11.87 -9.01 -16.88
C GLU A 98 -11.28 -10.23 -16.17
N ASP A 99 -11.95 -10.78 -15.19
CA ASP A 99 -11.43 -11.86 -14.34
C ASP A 99 -12.10 -13.23 -14.52
N SER A 100 -12.79 -13.41 -15.61
CA SER A 100 -13.66 -14.56 -15.88
C SER A 100 -12.97 -15.93 -16.01
N GLY A 101 -11.63 -16.00 -15.92
CA GLY A 101 -10.84 -17.20 -16.19
C GLY A 101 -10.30 -17.96 -14.98
N LEU A 102 -10.54 -17.46 -13.76
CA LEU A 102 -10.03 -18.09 -12.52
C LEU A 102 -11.01 -19.13 -11.99
N ARG A 103 -10.59 -20.41 -11.92
CA ARG A 103 -11.38 -21.51 -11.32
C ARG A 103 -11.09 -21.68 -9.83
N HIS A 104 -9.84 -21.45 -9.44
CA HIS A 104 -9.38 -21.46 -8.05
C HIS A 104 -8.97 -20.05 -7.68
N SER A 105 -9.93 -19.22 -7.22
CA SER A 105 -9.64 -17.85 -6.81
C SER A 105 -8.90 -17.79 -5.48
N ARG A 106 -9.16 -18.74 -4.59
CA ARG A 106 -8.51 -18.81 -3.28
C ARG A 106 -7.19 -19.55 -3.38
N VAL A 107 -6.11 -18.83 -3.11
CA VAL A 107 -4.74 -19.33 -3.25
C VAL A 107 -3.90 -19.01 -2.01
N VAL A 108 -2.79 -19.74 -1.86
CA VAL A 108 -1.78 -19.46 -0.84
C VAL A 108 -0.54 -18.90 -1.52
N GLY A 109 -0.14 -17.73 -1.10
CA GLY A 109 1.00 -17.01 -1.65
C GLY A 109 1.22 -15.69 -0.91
N ASN A 110 1.94 -14.76 -1.52
CA ASN A 110 2.15 -13.44 -0.96
C ASN A 110 1.28 -12.39 -1.67
N PRO A 111 0.14 -11.96 -1.06
CA PRO A 111 -0.77 -10.99 -1.68
C PRO A 111 -0.13 -9.61 -1.89
N LEU A 112 0.81 -9.20 -1.01
CA LEU A 112 1.50 -7.93 -1.14
C LEU A 112 2.42 -7.92 -2.38
N HIS A 113 3.14 -9.02 -2.63
CA HIS A 113 3.96 -9.15 -3.84
C HIS A 113 3.09 -9.14 -5.10
N LEU A 114 1.97 -9.87 -5.12
CA LEU A 114 1.05 -9.87 -6.25
C LEU A 114 0.49 -8.47 -6.52
N LYS A 115 -0.03 -7.79 -5.48
CA LYS A 115 -0.54 -6.42 -5.61
C LYS A 115 0.54 -5.45 -6.11
N GLN A 116 1.76 -5.56 -5.61
CA GLN A 116 2.89 -4.75 -6.04
C GLN A 116 3.24 -4.98 -7.52
N ILE A 117 3.27 -6.24 -7.97
CA ILE A 117 3.51 -6.60 -9.37
C ILE A 117 2.43 -5.96 -10.26
N LEU A 118 1.16 -6.18 -9.93
CA LEU A 118 0.04 -5.71 -10.73
C LEU A 118 -0.06 -4.19 -10.75
N THR A 119 0.07 -3.52 -9.59
CA THR A 119 0.03 -2.05 -9.53
C THR A 119 1.15 -1.41 -10.34
N ASN A 120 2.37 -1.95 -10.30
CA ASN A 120 3.48 -1.43 -11.11
C ASN A 120 3.20 -1.55 -12.61
N VAL A 121 2.64 -2.69 -13.05
CA VAL A 121 2.35 -2.91 -14.47
C VAL A 121 1.16 -2.06 -14.93
N ILE A 122 0.09 -1.99 -14.15
CA ILE A 122 -1.09 -1.18 -14.48
C ILE A 122 -0.75 0.32 -14.46
N ASP A 123 0.03 0.80 -13.47
CA ASP A 123 0.48 2.20 -13.41
C ASP A 123 1.31 2.56 -14.65
N ASN A 124 2.22 1.68 -15.10
CA ASN A 124 2.95 1.87 -16.34
C ASN A 124 2.01 1.92 -17.56
N ALA A 125 1.04 1.03 -17.65
CA ALA A 125 0.05 1.01 -18.72
C ALA A 125 -0.80 2.29 -18.77
N LEU A 126 -1.10 2.88 -17.61
CA LEU A 126 -1.79 4.17 -17.50
C LEU A 126 -0.87 5.36 -17.82
N ARG A 127 0.38 5.33 -17.35
CA ARG A 127 1.36 6.42 -17.56
C ARG A 127 1.75 6.59 -19.01
N TYR A 128 1.98 5.48 -19.70
CA TYR A 128 2.45 5.46 -21.10
C TYR A 128 1.31 5.29 -22.12
N ASN A 129 0.07 5.50 -21.68
CA ASN A 129 -1.09 5.46 -22.56
C ASN A 129 -1.31 6.79 -23.29
N ARG A 130 -2.22 6.74 -24.27
CA ARG A 130 -2.69 7.91 -25.00
C ARG A 130 -3.93 8.49 -24.32
N PRO A 131 -4.22 9.79 -24.50
CA PRO A 131 -5.50 10.34 -24.10
C PRO A 131 -6.65 9.54 -24.71
N HIS A 132 -7.66 9.22 -23.90
CA HIS A 132 -8.81 8.39 -24.27
C HIS A 132 -8.46 6.95 -24.68
N GLY A 133 -7.31 6.44 -24.25
CA GLY A 133 -6.93 5.05 -24.43
C GLY A 133 -7.64 4.12 -23.45
N ALA A 134 -7.21 2.86 -23.45
CA ALA A 134 -7.74 1.84 -22.57
C ALA A 134 -6.61 0.99 -21.97
N VAL A 135 -6.88 0.42 -20.79
CA VAL A 135 -6.08 -0.61 -20.13
C VAL A 135 -7.03 -1.73 -19.74
N PHE A 136 -6.73 -2.94 -20.17
CA PHE A 136 -7.47 -4.15 -19.86
C PHE A 136 -6.63 -5.03 -18.96
N VAL A 137 -7.18 -5.41 -17.82
CA VAL A 137 -6.57 -6.33 -16.86
C VAL A 137 -7.35 -7.63 -16.90
N ARG A 138 -6.69 -8.74 -17.20
CA ARG A 138 -7.29 -10.07 -17.27
C ARG A 138 -6.55 -11.02 -16.36
N ALA A 139 -7.27 -11.96 -15.76
CA ALA A 139 -6.68 -13.06 -15.01
C ALA A 139 -7.32 -14.37 -15.45
N GLU A 140 -6.49 -15.37 -15.69
CA GLU A 140 -6.94 -16.71 -16.08
C GLU A 140 -6.09 -17.79 -15.43
N GLU A 141 -6.67 -18.96 -15.21
CA GLU A 141 -5.96 -20.14 -14.78
C GLU A 141 -5.54 -20.94 -16.02
N ALA A 142 -4.24 -20.93 -16.34
CA ALA A 142 -3.68 -21.60 -17.50
C ALA A 142 -3.61 -23.12 -17.30
N SER A 143 -3.28 -23.58 -16.08
CA SER A 143 -3.24 -25.00 -15.73
C SER A 143 -3.40 -25.22 -14.23
N PHE A 144 -3.83 -26.44 -13.85
CA PHE A 144 -3.89 -26.86 -12.45
C PHE A 144 -3.30 -28.27 -12.31
N GLN A 145 -2.21 -28.38 -11.54
CA GLN A 145 -1.53 -29.65 -11.33
C GLN A 145 -1.00 -29.76 -9.89
N ALA A 146 -1.18 -30.93 -9.29
CA ALA A 146 -0.67 -31.25 -7.95
C ALA A 146 -1.00 -30.19 -6.86
N GLY A 147 -2.19 -29.60 -6.90
CA GLY A 147 -2.60 -28.57 -5.93
C GLY A 147 -2.05 -27.17 -6.21
N THR A 148 -1.39 -26.96 -7.35
CA THR A 148 -0.86 -25.66 -7.78
C THR A 148 -1.59 -25.19 -9.03
N ALA A 149 -2.14 -23.99 -8.99
CA ALA A 149 -2.72 -23.28 -10.14
C ALA A 149 -1.63 -22.45 -10.80
N GLU A 150 -1.48 -22.57 -12.10
CA GLU A 150 -0.68 -21.67 -12.89
C GLU A 150 -1.57 -20.50 -13.33
N CYS A 151 -1.48 -19.40 -12.58
CA CYS A 151 -2.29 -18.22 -12.80
C CYS A 151 -1.57 -17.27 -13.76
N ARG A 152 -2.28 -16.84 -14.80
CA ARG A 152 -1.80 -15.87 -15.79
C ARG A 152 -2.53 -14.56 -15.64
N PHE A 153 -1.78 -13.48 -15.45
CA PHE A 153 -2.27 -12.12 -15.37
C PHE A 153 -1.81 -11.36 -16.61
N VAL A 154 -2.72 -10.75 -17.33
CA VAL A 154 -2.45 -10.02 -18.57
C VAL A 154 -2.91 -8.59 -18.41
N VAL A 155 -1.99 -7.64 -18.62
CA VAL A 155 -2.30 -6.21 -18.68
C VAL A 155 -2.01 -5.74 -20.11
N GLU A 156 -3.07 -5.33 -20.80
CA GLU A 156 -3.02 -4.83 -22.18
C GLU A 156 -3.32 -3.35 -22.20
N ASP A 157 -2.47 -2.54 -22.84
CA ASP A 157 -2.68 -1.10 -23.03
C ASP A 157 -2.72 -0.73 -24.51
N THR A 158 -3.42 0.38 -24.80
CA THR A 158 -3.49 0.98 -26.13
C THR A 158 -2.52 2.17 -26.31
N GLY A 159 -1.45 2.19 -25.54
CA GLY A 159 -0.53 3.31 -25.40
C GLY A 159 0.45 3.51 -26.54
N ILE A 160 1.57 4.15 -26.21
CA ILE A 160 2.62 4.47 -27.20
C ILE A 160 3.42 3.23 -27.65
N GLY A 161 3.38 2.14 -26.87
CA GLY A 161 4.19 0.95 -27.10
C GLY A 161 5.67 1.17 -26.78
N ILE A 162 6.46 0.11 -26.89
CA ILE A 162 7.87 0.03 -26.50
C ILE A 162 8.71 -0.36 -27.73
N GLY A 163 9.82 0.33 -27.95
CA GLY A 163 10.76 0.02 -29.02
C GLY A 163 11.52 -1.31 -28.81
N GLU A 164 11.86 -1.99 -29.90
CA GLU A 164 12.54 -3.29 -29.82
C GLU A 164 13.87 -3.20 -29.06
N ASP A 165 14.64 -2.13 -29.29
CA ASP A 165 15.94 -1.94 -28.63
C ASP A 165 15.79 -1.77 -27.11
N PHE A 166 14.70 -1.17 -26.65
CA PHE A 166 14.44 -0.95 -25.24
C PHE A 166 13.86 -2.15 -24.51
N LYS A 167 13.14 -3.04 -25.20
CA LYS A 167 12.59 -4.27 -24.62
C LYS A 167 13.65 -5.13 -23.92
N ALA A 168 14.85 -5.20 -24.47
CA ALA A 168 15.96 -5.96 -23.88
C ALA A 168 16.41 -5.40 -22.52
N HIS A 169 16.17 -4.12 -22.26
CA HIS A 169 16.66 -3.40 -21.09
C HIS A 169 15.54 -2.98 -20.11
N ILE A 170 14.28 -3.27 -20.42
CA ILE A 170 13.12 -2.79 -19.66
C ILE A 170 13.11 -3.25 -18.20
N PHE A 171 13.74 -4.37 -17.89
CA PHE A 171 13.88 -4.92 -16.55
C PHE A 171 15.15 -4.46 -15.81
N GLU A 172 16.01 -3.69 -16.48
CA GLU A 172 17.19 -3.13 -15.83
C GLU A 172 16.81 -1.93 -14.96
N PRO A 173 17.33 -1.84 -13.73
CA PRO A 173 17.05 -0.71 -12.85
C PRO A 173 17.49 0.61 -13.47
N PHE A 174 16.70 1.67 -13.28
CA PHE A 174 16.99 3.04 -13.73
C PHE A 174 17.03 3.25 -15.24
N THR A 175 16.43 2.34 -16.03
CA THR A 175 16.33 2.48 -17.48
C THR A 175 15.01 3.09 -17.90
N GLN A 176 15.06 4.01 -18.89
CA GLN A 176 13.92 4.65 -19.52
C GLN A 176 14.16 4.83 -21.01
N GLU A 177 13.17 4.57 -21.84
CA GLU A 177 13.30 4.66 -23.31
C GLU A 177 13.51 6.09 -23.79
N HIS A 178 12.91 7.08 -23.15
CA HIS A 178 12.97 8.49 -23.55
C HIS A 178 13.57 9.37 -22.45
N GLN A 179 14.83 9.74 -22.59
CA GLN A 179 15.54 10.69 -21.70
C GLN A 179 15.39 12.16 -22.17
N GLY A 180 14.38 12.49 -22.96
CA GLY A 180 14.16 13.87 -23.49
C GLY A 180 13.46 14.77 -22.48
N ALA A 181 13.98 16.01 -22.30
CA ALA A 181 13.52 17.06 -21.39
C ALA A 181 12.05 17.56 -21.61
N ARG A 182 11.23 16.87 -22.38
CA ARG A 182 9.86 17.27 -22.74
C ARG A 182 8.79 16.20 -22.50
N THR A 183 9.13 15.04 -21.96
CA THR A 183 8.14 14.02 -21.63
C THR A 183 7.66 14.22 -20.20
N ASN A 184 6.35 14.49 -20.03
CA ASN A 184 5.66 14.62 -18.73
C ASN A 184 5.61 13.29 -17.91
N TYR A 185 6.42 12.29 -18.26
CA TYR A 185 6.41 10.97 -17.66
C TYR A 185 7.58 10.84 -16.67
N ASN A 186 7.36 11.31 -15.44
CA ASN A 186 8.34 11.18 -14.36
C ASN A 186 8.22 9.80 -13.71
N GLY A 187 9.10 8.86 -14.07
CA GLY A 187 9.31 7.58 -13.38
C GLY A 187 10.81 7.40 -13.12
N VAL A 188 11.19 6.60 -12.13
CA VAL A 188 12.62 6.31 -11.80
C VAL A 188 13.20 5.20 -12.67
N GLY A 189 12.34 4.47 -13.40
CA GLY A 189 12.75 3.26 -14.12
C GLY A 189 13.02 2.06 -13.19
N LEU A 190 12.40 2.03 -12.01
CA LEU A 190 12.53 0.92 -11.06
C LEU A 190 11.33 -0.05 -11.10
N GLY A 191 10.15 0.39 -11.50
CA GLY A 191 8.92 -0.41 -11.43
C GLY A 191 9.04 -1.77 -12.11
N MET A 192 9.53 -1.84 -13.35
CA MET A 192 9.67 -3.11 -14.08
C MET A 192 10.80 -3.99 -13.52
N SER A 193 11.86 -3.41 -12.97
CA SER A 193 12.91 -4.19 -12.29
C SER A 193 12.40 -4.80 -10.98
N ILE A 194 11.51 -4.12 -10.26
CA ILE A 194 10.81 -4.65 -9.09
C ILE A 194 9.87 -5.79 -9.52
N VAL A 195 9.08 -5.59 -10.57
CA VAL A 195 8.21 -6.65 -11.13
C VAL A 195 9.02 -7.91 -11.43
N LYS A 196 10.13 -7.79 -12.16
CA LYS A 196 10.98 -8.93 -12.49
C LYS A 196 11.50 -9.67 -11.26
N LYS A 197 12.03 -8.93 -10.27
CA LYS A 197 12.54 -9.52 -9.03
C LYS A 197 11.45 -10.24 -8.23
N LEU A 198 10.27 -9.64 -8.09
CA LEU A 198 9.15 -10.26 -7.36
C LEU A 198 8.61 -11.50 -8.08
N VAL A 199 8.46 -11.44 -9.40
CA VAL A 199 8.06 -12.59 -10.23
C VAL A 199 9.06 -13.74 -10.09
N ASP A 200 10.36 -13.46 -10.13
CA ASP A 200 11.42 -14.45 -9.95
C ASP A 200 11.38 -15.07 -8.53
N GLN A 201 11.14 -14.27 -7.48
CA GLN A 201 10.96 -14.78 -6.11
C GLN A 201 9.73 -15.68 -5.99
N MET A 202 8.65 -15.35 -6.71
CA MET A 202 7.44 -16.18 -6.77
C MET A 202 7.56 -17.34 -7.75
N LYS A 203 8.76 -17.60 -8.33
CA LYS A 203 9.05 -18.67 -9.29
C LYS A 203 8.19 -18.61 -10.54
N GLY A 204 7.79 -17.42 -10.94
CA GLY A 204 6.97 -17.15 -12.11
C GLY A 204 7.78 -16.71 -13.33
N ALA A 205 7.06 -16.25 -14.35
CA ALA A 205 7.61 -15.68 -15.58
C ALA A 205 6.89 -14.36 -15.91
N VAL A 206 7.61 -13.43 -16.55
CA VAL A 206 7.05 -12.21 -17.11
C VAL A 206 7.49 -12.05 -18.55
N GLU A 207 6.53 -11.79 -19.43
CA GLU A 207 6.72 -11.62 -20.88
C GLU A 207 6.09 -10.31 -21.32
N ILE A 208 6.69 -9.67 -22.34
CA ILE A 208 6.19 -8.39 -22.88
C ILE A 208 6.14 -8.49 -24.39
N ASP A 209 4.94 -8.35 -24.96
CA ASP A 209 4.73 -8.07 -26.38
C ASP A 209 4.30 -6.63 -26.57
N SER A 210 5.04 -5.86 -27.34
CA SER A 210 4.77 -4.45 -27.56
C SER A 210 5.26 -4.00 -28.91
N ARG A 211 4.53 -3.08 -29.52
CA ARG A 211 4.91 -2.43 -30.78
C ARG A 211 4.67 -0.94 -30.66
N VAL A 212 5.67 -0.15 -31.06
CA VAL A 212 5.55 1.31 -31.09
C VAL A 212 4.30 1.72 -31.86
N GLY A 213 3.49 2.54 -31.20
CA GLY A 213 2.23 3.03 -31.76
C GLY A 213 1.04 2.08 -31.65
N ARG A 214 1.16 0.89 -31.09
CA ARG A 214 0.05 -0.08 -30.90
C ARG A 214 -0.27 -0.43 -29.46
N GLY A 215 0.58 0.00 -28.52
CA GLY A 215 0.44 -0.36 -27.10
C GLY A 215 1.29 -1.57 -26.72
N SER A 216 1.08 -2.08 -25.52
CA SER A 216 1.82 -3.19 -24.95
C SER A 216 0.91 -4.22 -24.29
N VAL A 217 1.36 -5.47 -24.27
CA VAL A 217 0.77 -6.57 -23.51
C VAL A 217 1.84 -7.10 -22.58
N VAL A 218 1.63 -6.99 -21.29
CA VAL A 218 2.48 -7.57 -20.25
C VAL A 218 1.78 -8.78 -19.67
N GLN A 219 2.39 -9.94 -19.79
CA GLN A 219 1.89 -11.22 -19.29
C GLN A 219 2.75 -11.69 -18.13
N ILE A 220 2.13 -12.00 -17.00
CA ILE A 220 2.78 -12.52 -15.82
C ILE A 220 2.17 -13.88 -15.51
N THR A 221 3.00 -14.90 -15.33
CA THR A 221 2.57 -16.25 -14.98
C THR A 221 3.16 -16.62 -13.63
N LEU A 222 2.30 -16.97 -12.67
CA LEU A 222 2.69 -17.31 -11.31
C LEU A 222 2.14 -18.69 -10.92
N PRO A 223 2.97 -19.58 -10.35
CA PRO A 223 2.51 -20.82 -9.73
C PRO A 223 2.01 -20.51 -8.31
N LEU A 224 0.72 -20.61 -8.07
CA LEU A 224 0.07 -20.36 -6.76
C LEU A 224 -0.55 -21.66 -6.27
N ARG A 225 -0.33 -22.01 -5.00
CA ARG A 225 -0.99 -23.17 -4.41
C ARG A 225 -2.47 -22.87 -4.20
N ALA A 226 -3.36 -23.79 -4.57
CA ALA A 226 -4.76 -23.64 -4.22
C ALA A 226 -4.94 -23.68 -2.71
N GLY A 227 -5.62 -22.69 -2.16
CA GLY A 227 -6.05 -22.70 -0.77
C GLY A 227 -7.19 -23.69 -0.55
N GLU A 228 -7.29 -24.26 0.64
CA GLU A 228 -8.47 -25.06 1.00
C GLU A 228 -9.71 -24.15 0.94
N ALA A 229 -10.75 -24.61 0.25
CA ALA A 229 -12.03 -23.93 0.24
C ALA A 229 -12.65 -24.08 1.63
N GLU A 230 -12.53 -23.08 2.49
CA GLU A 230 -13.47 -22.98 3.61
C GLU A 230 -14.86 -22.76 3.00
N SER A 231 -15.69 -23.81 3.05
CA SER A 231 -17.09 -23.75 2.67
C SER A 231 -17.82 -22.80 3.62
N GLY A 232 -18.03 -21.56 3.16
CA GLY A 232 -18.92 -20.64 3.84
C GLY A 232 -18.43 -19.20 4.01
N ALA A 233 -18.03 -18.54 2.91
CA ALA A 233 -18.13 -17.09 2.88
C ALA A 233 -18.63 -16.71 1.48
N SER A 234 -19.87 -16.29 1.41
CA SER A 234 -20.58 -15.88 0.19
C SER A 234 -19.89 -14.71 -0.46
N ALA A 235 -19.66 -14.83 -1.77
CA ALA A 235 -19.43 -13.67 -2.63
C ALA A 235 -20.59 -12.68 -2.44
N GLY A 236 -20.27 -11.41 -2.14
CA GLY A 236 -21.21 -10.32 -2.30
C GLY A 236 -22.05 -9.93 -1.10
N GLU A 237 -21.53 -9.92 0.13
CA GLU A 237 -22.11 -9.04 1.13
C GLU A 237 -21.49 -7.64 0.95
N ALA A 238 -22.33 -6.69 0.54
CA ALA A 238 -21.99 -5.28 0.61
C ALA A 238 -21.49 -5.01 2.04
N TRP A 239 -20.23 -4.53 2.17
CA TRP A 239 -19.66 -4.23 3.45
C TRP A 239 -20.61 -3.36 4.27
N SER A 240 -21.04 -3.86 5.40
CA SER A 240 -21.78 -3.10 6.42
C SER A 240 -20.89 -2.94 7.63
N MET A 241 -20.84 -1.71 8.14
CA MET A 241 -20.12 -1.44 9.38
C MET A 241 -20.63 -2.39 10.48
N PRO A 242 -19.71 -3.07 11.22
CA PRO A 242 -20.16 -3.97 12.29
C PRO A 242 -20.92 -3.19 13.37
N ASP A 243 -22.13 -3.65 13.69
CA ASP A 243 -23.03 -2.96 14.65
C ASP A 243 -22.42 -2.84 16.06
N ASN A 244 -21.46 -3.69 16.41
CA ASN A 244 -20.84 -3.71 17.73
C ASN A 244 -19.70 -2.72 17.92
N ILE A 245 -19.37 -1.86 16.93
CA ILE A 245 -18.30 -0.85 17.05
C ILE A 245 -18.82 0.44 17.70
N ALA A 246 -20.06 0.82 17.40
CA ALA A 246 -20.64 2.03 17.94
C ALA A 246 -20.65 2.01 19.47
N GLY A 247 -20.25 3.13 20.07
CA GLY A 247 -20.12 3.29 21.54
C GLY A 247 -18.83 2.69 22.13
N MET A 248 -17.91 2.13 21.31
CA MET A 248 -16.57 1.79 21.80
C MET A 248 -15.82 3.06 22.22
N ARG A 249 -14.97 2.93 23.24
CA ARG A 249 -14.02 3.96 23.63
C ARG A 249 -12.58 3.49 23.32
N VAL A 250 -11.92 4.19 22.41
CA VAL A 250 -10.63 3.82 21.85
C VAL A 250 -9.55 4.83 22.25
N LEU A 251 -8.40 4.34 22.68
CA LEU A 251 -7.19 5.15 22.85
C LEU A 251 -6.38 5.07 21.54
N LEU A 252 -6.36 6.17 20.78
CA LEU A 252 -5.58 6.31 19.55
C LEU A 252 -4.24 6.97 19.86
N VAL A 253 -3.16 6.27 19.58
CA VAL A 253 -1.79 6.72 19.82
C VAL A 253 -1.06 6.90 18.50
N GLU A 254 -0.76 8.13 18.14
CA GLU A 254 -0.18 8.51 16.85
C GLU A 254 0.60 9.82 17.04
N ASP A 255 1.85 9.88 16.62
CA ASP A 255 2.70 11.07 16.73
C ASP A 255 2.52 12.08 15.58
N ASN A 256 1.97 11.63 14.47
CA ASN A 256 1.67 12.48 13.32
C ASN A 256 0.25 13.06 13.46
N GLU A 257 0.16 14.38 13.65
CA GLU A 257 -1.08 15.10 13.86
C GLU A 257 -2.11 14.89 12.73
N ILE A 258 -1.64 14.84 11.47
CA ILE A 258 -2.52 14.60 10.30
C ILE A 258 -3.08 13.18 10.30
N ASN A 259 -2.24 12.18 10.59
CA ASN A 259 -2.69 10.78 10.67
C ASN A 259 -3.69 10.61 11.81
N CYS A 260 -3.40 11.22 12.96
CA CYS A 260 -4.28 11.21 14.12
C CYS A 260 -5.67 11.79 13.77
N GLU A 261 -5.71 12.98 13.13
CA GLU A 261 -6.96 13.62 12.70
C GLU A 261 -7.77 12.76 11.73
N ILE A 262 -7.11 12.11 10.77
CA ILE A 262 -7.78 11.24 9.78
C ILE A 262 -8.43 10.04 10.47
N VAL A 263 -7.67 9.31 11.28
CA VAL A 263 -8.16 8.10 11.96
C VAL A 263 -9.24 8.48 12.98
N GLU A 264 -9.04 9.56 13.75
CA GLU A 264 -10.03 10.09 14.69
C GLU A 264 -11.35 10.46 13.99
N TYR A 265 -11.29 11.17 12.86
CA TYR A 265 -12.46 11.54 12.07
C TYR A 265 -13.28 10.33 11.63
N ILE A 266 -12.61 9.30 11.17
CA ILE A 266 -13.26 8.07 10.68
C ILE A 266 -13.86 7.26 11.83
N LEU A 267 -13.13 7.09 12.95
CA LEU A 267 -13.63 6.40 14.14
C LEU A 267 -14.84 7.12 14.74
N ARG A 268 -14.79 8.44 14.86
CA ARG A 268 -15.92 9.24 15.33
C ARG A 268 -17.13 9.16 14.39
N GLY A 269 -16.89 9.12 13.07
CA GLY A 269 -17.94 8.87 12.06
C GLY A 269 -18.64 7.53 12.23
N ALA A 270 -17.94 6.54 12.77
CA ALA A 270 -18.45 5.22 13.13
C ALA A 270 -19.11 5.15 14.52
N GLY A 271 -19.26 6.28 15.22
CA GLY A 271 -19.83 6.33 16.55
C GLY A 271 -18.91 5.87 17.69
N VAL A 272 -17.58 5.86 17.46
CA VAL A 272 -16.55 5.51 18.44
C VAL A 272 -16.13 6.75 19.21
N GLU A 273 -15.99 6.65 20.52
CA GLU A 273 -15.39 7.69 21.37
C GLU A 273 -13.86 7.55 21.32
N VAL A 274 -13.17 8.60 20.88
CA VAL A 274 -11.70 8.55 20.69
C VAL A 274 -11.03 9.48 21.70
N VAL A 275 -10.07 8.92 22.42
CA VAL A 275 -9.07 9.64 23.22
C VAL A 275 -7.74 9.55 22.52
N THR A 276 -7.05 10.66 22.27
CA THR A 276 -5.80 10.70 21.51
C THR A 276 -4.59 10.87 22.45
N ALA A 277 -3.46 10.28 22.06
CA ALA A 277 -2.16 10.46 22.67
C ALA A 277 -1.09 10.63 21.59
N SER A 278 -0.14 11.53 21.78
CA SER A 278 0.88 11.91 20.78
C SER A 278 2.15 11.07 20.83
N ASP A 279 2.30 10.19 21.82
CA ASP A 279 3.45 9.31 21.99
C ASP A 279 3.13 8.19 22.98
N GLY A 280 4.03 7.20 23.11
CA GLY A 280 3.84 6.06 24.01
C GLY A 280 3.77 6.46 25.50
N LYS A 281 4.47 7.51 25.91
CA LYS A 281 4.43 7.98 27.30
C LYS A 281 3.06 8.60 27.62
N ALA A 282 2.56 9.47 26.73
CA ALA A 282 1.23 10.05 26.86
C ALA A 282 0.13 8.98 26.86
N ALA A 283 0.30 7.90 26.07
CA ALA A 283 -0.61 6.76 26.04
C ALA A 283 -0.65 6.03 27.40
N VAL A 284 0.52 5.72 27.98
CA VAL A 284 0.61 5.10 29.31
C VAL A 284 0.00 5.97 30.38
N ASP A 285 0.26 7.28 30.35
CA ASP A 285 -0.29 8.22 31.32
C ASP A 285 -1.82 8.32 31.19
N ALA A 286 -2.36 8.41 29.95
CA ALA A 286 -3.80 8.42 29.70
C ALA A 286 -4.48 7.11 30.13
N PHE A 287 -3.86 5.95 29.84
CA PHE A 287 -4.38 4.65 30.26
C PHE A 287 -4.38 4.50 31.78
N THR A 288 -3.31 4.98 32.45
CA THR A 288 -3.18 4.91 33.90
C THR A 288 -4.14 5.83 34.64
N ALA A 289 -4.39 7.02 34.10
CA ALA A 289 -5.31 8.01 34.68
C ALA A 289 -6.78 7.64 34.48
N ALA A 290 -7.12 6.83 33.49
CA ALA A 290 -8.47 6.38 33.22
C ALA A 290 -8.92 5.31 34.26
N GLU A 291 -10.23 5.21 34.49
CA GLU A 291 -10.79 4.13 35.31
C GLU A 291 -10.54 2.76 34.66
N PRO A 292 -10.36 1.69 35.44
CA PRO A 292 -10.23 0.35 34.89
C PRO A 292 -11.42 -0.04 34.02
N GLY A 293 -11.13 -0.49 32.78
CA GLY A 293 -12.14 -0.83 31.78
C GLY A 293 -12.66 0.38 30.98
N ALA A 294 -12.03 1.54 31.10
CA ALA A 294 -12.45 2.74 30.36
C ALA A 294 -12.19 2.66 28.86
N PHE A 295 -11.26 1.82 28.42
CA PHE A 295 -10.96 1.64 27.00
C PHE A 295 -11.31 0.22 26.54
N ASP A 296 -12.05 0.15 25.44
CA ASP A 296 -12.39 -1.12 24.76
C ASP A 296 -11.23 -1.62 23.89
N CYS A 297 -10.38 -0.69 23.40
CA CYS A 297 -9.26 -0.99 22.50
C CYS A 297 -8.23 0.13 22.52
N VAL A 298 -6.97 -0.20 22.23
CA VAL A 298 -5.86 0.74 21.99
C VAL A 298 -5.35 0.55 20.57
N LEU A 299 -5.35 1.61 19.77
CA LEU A 299 -4.68 1.67 18.45
C LEU A 299 -3.33 2.35 18.68
N MET A 300 -2.23 1.63 18.46
CA MET A 300 -0.89 2.04 18.90
C MET A 300 0.07 2.10 17.72
N ASP A 301 0.54 3.29 17.34
CA ASP A 301 1.69 3.40 16.45
C ASP A 301 2.93 2.79 17.10
N LEU A 302 3.72 2.07 16.31
CA LEU A 302 4.94 1.43 16.77
C LEU A 302 6.13 2.37 16.86
N MET A 303 6.25 3.30 15.92
CA MET A 303 7.42 4.15 15.73
C MET A 303 7.13 5.60 16.12
N MET A 304 7.25 5.90 17.40
CA MET A 304 6.98 7.23 17.93
C MET A 304 8.19 7.77 18.71
N PRO A 305 8.36 9.11 18.82
CA PRO A 305 9.35 9.74 19.67
C PRO A 305 9.04 9.50 21.16
N VAL A 306 9.99 9.79 22.03
CA VAL A 306 9.90 9.71 23.50
C VAL A 306 9.79 8.28 24.01
N MET A 307 8.74 7.54 23.61
CA MET A 307 8.50 6.14 23.96
C MET A 307 7.85 5.43 22.75
N SER A 308 8.46 4.36 22.29
CA SER A 308 7.91 3.54 21.20
C SER A 308 6.63 2.82 21.62
N GLY A 309 5.80 2.43 20.62
CA GLY A 309 4.58 1.65 20.90
C GLY A 309 4.88 0.30 21.56
N TYR A 310 5.99 -0.33 21.20
CA TYR A 310 6.42 -1.59 21.86
C TYR A 310 6.68 -1.41 23.34
N GLU A 311 7.37 -0.33 23.73
CA GLU A 311 7.65 -0.01 25.12
C GLU A 311 6.35 0.34 25.86
N ALA A 312 5.50 1.16 25.25
CA ALA A 312 4.22 1.55 25.81
C ALA A 312 3.33 0.34 26.07
N ALA A 313 3.23 -0.60 25.13
CA ALA A 313 2.47 -1.83 25.30
C ALA A 313 3.00 -2.68 26.45
N ARG A 314 4.32 -2.88 26.57
CA ARG A 314 4.92 -3.61 27.69
C ARG A 314 4.62 -2.95 29.02
N VAL A 315 4.72 -1.61 29.10
CA VAL A 315 4.39 -0.86 30.33
C VAL A 315 2.91 -1.02 30.66
N ILE A 316 1.99 -0.87 29.70
CA ILE A 316 0.55 -1.07 29.92
C ILE A 316 0.31 -2.49 30.44
N ARG A 317 0.89 -3.53 29.82
CA ARG A 317 0.74 -4.93 30.24
C ARG A 317 1.30 -5.21 31.63
N SER A 318 2.29 -4.44 32.11
CA SER A 318 2.90 -4.58 33.44
C SER A 318 2.15 -3.86 34.55
N LEU A 319 1.14 -3.05 34.22
CA LEU A 319 0.37 -2.34 35.25
C LEU A 319 -0.45 -3.33 36.11
N GLU A 320 -0.46 -3.12 37.42
CA GLU A 320 -1.26 -3.90 38.38
C GLU A 320 -2.76 -3.55 38.31
N ARG A 321 -3.35 -3.73 37.12
CA ARG A 321 -4.77 -3.46 36.81
C ARG A 321 -5.38 -4.65 36.07
N ARG A 322 -6.62 -4.97 36.36
CA ARG A 322 -7.31 -6.12 35.73
C ARG A 322 -7.46 -5.97 34.22
N ASP A 323 -7.72 -4.75 33.75
CA ASP A 323 -7.92 -4.44 32.33
C ASP A 323 -6.60 -4.33 31.56
N ALA A 324 -5.48 -4.03 32.20
CA ALA A 324 -4.18 -3.90 31.56
C ALA A 324 -3.71 -5.18 30.83
N ALA A 325 -4.04 -6.34 31.37
CA ALA A 325 -3.75 -7.62 30.74
C ALA A 325 -4.74 -7.98 29.62
N ALA A 326 -5.97 -7.46 29.67
CA ALA A 326 -7.09 -7.87 28.82
C ALA A 326 -7.39 -6.90 27.67
N VAL A 327 -7.11 -5.60 27.81
CA VAL A 327 -7.44 -4.61 26.77
C VAL A 327 -6.77 -4.96 25.45
N PRO A 328 -7.53 -5.04 24.35
CA PRO A 328 -6.92 -5.26 23.03
C PRO A 328 -6.00 -4.11 22.66
N ILE A 329 -4.75 -4.41 22.27
CA ILE A 329 -3.81 -3.46 21.71
C ILE A 329 -3.53 -3.88 20.28
N ILE A 330 -3.89 -3.01 19.32
CA ILE A 330 -3.69 -3.19 17.90
C ILE A 330 -2.53 -2.31 17.46
N ALA A 331 -1.47 -2.93 16.96
CA ALA A 331 -0.31 -2.23 16.42
C ALA A 331 -0.64 -1.57 15.08
N LEU A 332 -0.21 -0.33 14.88
CA LEU A 332 -0.22 0.38 13.60
C LEU A 332 1.23 0.56 13.16
N SER A 333 1.64 0.01 12.02
CA SER A 333 3.02 0.12 11.56
C SER A 333 3.11 0.59 10.12
N ALA A 334 4.21 1.27 9.78
CA ALA A 334 4.50 1.64 8.39
C ALA A 334 4.75 0.41 7.48
N ASN A 335 5.01 -0.75 8.05
CA ASN A 335 5.32 -1.97 7.32
C ASN A 335 4.74 -3.20 8.05
N ALA A 336 4.21 -4.16 7.28
CA ALA A 336 3.71 -5.44 7.79
C ALA A 336 4.80 -6.53 7.71
N PHE A 337 5.98 -6.31 8.33
CA PHE A 337 7.03 -7.32 8.34
C PHE A 337 6.87 -8.29 9.49
N ASP A 338 7.23 -9.55 9.26
CA ASP A 338 7.22 -10.61 10.28
C ASP A 338 7.98 -10.23 11.54
N GLU A 339 9.09 -9.47 11.41
CA GLU A 339 9.86 -8.99 12.55
C GLU A 339 9.05 -8.01 13.40
N ASP A 340 8.32 -7.08 12.78
CA ASP A 340 7.48 -6.11 13.48
C ASP A 340 6.27 -6.80 14.13
N ILE A 341 5.70 -7.78 13.44
CA ILE A 341 4.59 -8.60 13.96
C ILE A 341 5.07 -9.44 15.17
N ALA A 342 6.23 -10.07 15.06
CA ALA A 342 6.80 -10.86 16.16
C ALA A 342 7.12 -9.97 17.38
N LEU A 343 7.74 -8.81 17.16
CA LEU A 343 8.04 -7.84 18.21
C LEU A 343 6.77 -7.27 18.86
N ALA A 344 5.71 -7.02 18.08
CA ALA A 344 4.43 -6.58 18.62
C ALA A 344 3.79 -7.64 19.51
N LYS A 345 3.80 -8.91 19.08
CA LYS A 345 3.34 -10.04 19.90
C LYS A 345 4.16 -10.20 21.17
N ASP A 346 5.47 -10.11 21.10
CA ASP A 346 6.37 -10.18 22.27
C ASP A 346 6.15 -9.00 23.23
N ALA A 347 5.72 -7.85 22.72
CA ALA A 347 5.32 -6.71 23.53
C ALA A 347 3.92 -6.84 24.14
N GLY A 348 3.20 -7.92 23.83
CA GLY A 348 1.85 -8.21 24.36
C GLY A 348 0.72 -7.55 23.56
N MET A 349 0.96 -7.16 22.30
CA MET A 349 -0.08 -6.68 21.41
C MET A 349 -0.89 -7.84 20.81
N ASN A 350 -2.16 -7.59 20.49
CA ASN A 350 -3.09 -8.63 20.07
C ASN A 350 -3.15 -8.79 18.55
N GLU A 351 -3.04 -7.67 17.83
CA GLU A 351 -3.16 -7.64 16.37
C GLU A 351 -2.26 -6.55 15.78
N HIS A 352 -2.10 -6.61 14.47
CA HIS A 352 -1.26 -5.70 13.71
C HIS A 352 -1.98 -5.24 12.43
N LEU A 353 -1.89 -3.93 12.14
CA LEU A 353 -2.41 -3.31 10.92
C LEU A 353 -1.31 -2.47 10.26
N ALA A 354 -1.16 -2.62 8.95
CA ALA A 354 -0.23 -1.81 8.17
C ALA A 354 -0.81 -0.41 7.90
N LYS A 355 0.04 0.60 7.90
CA LYS A 355 -0.26 1.95 7.40
C LYS A 355 0.02 2.04 5.89
N PRO A 356 -0.83 2.68 5.07
CA PRO A 356 -2.04 3.39 5.48
C PRO A 356 -3.09 2.42 6.00
N VAL A 357 -3.77 2.79 7.10
CA VAL A 357 -4.71 1.90 7.77
C VAL A 357 -5.92 1.62 6.89
N ASP A 358 -6.11 0.36 6.54
CA ASP A 358 -7.35 -0.10 5.90
C ASP A 358 -8.49 -0.04 6.92
N MET A 359 -9.47 0.83 6.67
CA MET A 359 -10.57 1.09 7.58
C MET A 359 -11.48 -0.12 7.76
N HIS A 360 -11.72 -0.89 6.70
CA HIS A 360 -12.55 -2.10 6.74
C HIS A 360 -11.90 -3.15 7.64
N LYS A 361 -10.62 -3.41 7.41
CA LYS A 361 -9.82 -4.34 8.21
C LYS A 361 -9.71 -3.89 9.68
N MET A 362 -9.54 -2.59 9.91
CA MET A 362 -9.49 -2.03 11.27
C MET A 362 -10.80 -2.28 12.01
N PHE A 363 -11.93 -1.98 11.40
CA PHE A 363 -13.25 -2.20 12.02
C PHE A 363 -13.55 -3.68 12.22
N GLN A 364 -13.18 -4.56 11.31
CA GLN A 364 -13.31 -6.02 11.48
C GLN A 364 -12.49 -6.52 12.68
N VAL A 365 -11.23 -6.08 12.78
CA VAL A 365 -10.34 -6.46 13.89
C VAL A 365 -10.89 -5.94 15.22
N MET A 366 -11.30 -4.68 15.29
CA MET A 366 -11.90 -4.08 16.49
C MET A 366 -13.17 -4.83 16.91
N SER A 367 -14.06 -5.14 15.95
CA SER A 367 -15.29 -5.89 16.18
C SER A 367 -15.01 -7.29 16.74
N ARG A 368 -14.04 -8.02 16.16
CA ARG A 368 -13.64 -9.36 16.62
C ARG A 368 -13.02 -9.35 18.01
N LEU A 369 -12.26 -8.33 18.36
CA LEU A 369 -11.58 -8.23 19.66
C LEU A 369 -12.48 -7.70 20.77
N ARG A 370 -13.61 -7.10 20.44
CA ARG A 370 -14.63 -6.69 21.44
C ARG A 370 -15.37 -7.89 22.03
N GLY A 371 -15.27 -9.08 21.39
CA GLY A 371 -15.90 -10.35 21.84
C GLY A 371 -17.28 -10.49 21.34
#